data_bbb7a614bdf31799322fad90a42d2b19
#
_entry.id   bbb7a614bdf31799322fad90a42d2b19
#
_cell.length_a   1.000
_cell.length_b   1.000
_cell.length_c   1.000
_cell.angle_alpha   90.00
_cell.angle_beta   90.00
_cell.angle_gamma   90.00
#
_symmetry.space_group_name_H-M   'P 1'
#
loop_
_entity.id
_entity.type
_entity.pdbx_description
1 polymer ?
#
loop_
_entity_poly.entity_id
_entity_poly.type
_entity_poly.pdbx_seq_one_letter_code
_entity_poly.pdbx_strand_id
1 'polypeptide(L)'
;MKKNYLMTGLAAALLVGGVFTSCSDDDPVNPDNGGNGNGNGGGSTSEAVSSYVVAASVGDANYLLTADTLGDGSISAKNNGLTTESGTQWIFYKDKYLYRLVYNQGNAGVTSSYVLNAEGKIKERDNTYEIKRFTSYGIYGDYIITSSTGDLGEEYADENGYLPKGFLLSYLDVAKETFTTNTNTIFSENYLGNGEFVTLAGILQANGRIYSAAIPMGLSKYGVKAEGGKYVKYPELVKTESGGSGSGAYEKGELQWTQYPNEAWVAIYANEKFENPKLIKTDKISYACGRNRSQYYQTIWTADNGDVYVFSPSYAKTMTAEVQKTTLPAGVVRIKANAEEFDPDYYCNLEAQTGGKAFLRCWHITEDYFLLLMYDRPLTESGFAAKELAIYKGEDKSLTYVKGMPSTDVISGFGNTPFSEDGIAYMAGGGWKSTGRVSYRSEDSYRYKRSYR
;
A
#
# COMPACT_ATOMS: atom_id res chain seq x y z
N MET A 1 19.65 36.94 8.42
CA MET A 1 18.53 36.44 9.24
C MET A 1 18.25 35.01 8.84
N LYS A 2 18.68 34.03 9.64
CA LYS A 2 18.40 32.60 9.38
C LYS A 2 17.03 32.31 9.97
N LYS A 3 16.05 31.96 9.11
CA LYS A 3 14.76 31.42 9.55
C LYS A 3 14.93 29.97 9.93
N ASN A 4 14.89 29.66 11.19
CA ASN A 4 14.79 28.29 11.69
C ASN A 4 13.36 27.79 11.41
N TYR A 5 13.22 26.83 10.52
CA TYR A 5 12.01 26.06 10.41
C TYR A 5 12.01 24.98 11.49
N LEU A 6 11.18 25.16 12.48
CA LEU A 6 10.87 24.13 13.46
C LEU A 6 10.02 23.06 12.74
N MET A 7 10.64 21.94 12.39
CA MET A 7 9.90 20.75 11.97
C MET A 7 9.29 20.12 13.23
N THR A 8 8.01 20.38 13.45
CA THR A 8 7.21 19.61 14.41
C THR A 8 7.02 18.22 13.85
N GLY A 9 7.69 17.23 14.46
CA GLY A 9 7.55 15.83 14.13
C GLY A 9 6.11 15.36 14.36
N LEU A 10 5.49 14.84 13.31
CA LEU A 10 4.18 14.20 13.36
C LEU A 10 4.38 12.83 14.01
N ALA A 11 3.92 12.65 15.23
CA ALA A 11 3.83 11.33 15.85
C ALA A 11 2.69 10.56 15.20
N ALA A 12 3.01 9.70 14.24
CA ALA A 12 2.06 8.76 13.66
C ALA A 12 2.24 7.40 14.35
N ALA A 13 1.25 6.98 15.11
CA ALA A 13 1.17 5.59 15.52
C ALA A 13 0.68 4.76 14.33
N LEU A 14 1.45 3.73 13.99
CA LEU A 14 1.08 2.73 13.00
C LEU A 14 0.60 1.51 13.77
N LEU A 15 -0.69 1.22 13.74
CA LEU A 15 -1.17 -0.11 14.10
C LEU A 15 -0.75 -1.05 12.98
N VAL A 16 0.16 -1.97 13.32
CA VAL A 16 0.45 -3.12 12.51
C VAL A 16 -0.09 -4.27 13.34
N GLY A 17 -1.36 -4.59 13.14
CA GLY A 17 -1.99 -5.71 13.80
C GLY A 17 -1.65 -6.99 13.05
N GLY A 18 -1.13 -7.94 13.74
CA GLY A 18 -0.92 -9.31 13.32
C GLY A 18 -0.71 -10.17 14.55
N VAL A 19 -1.24 -11.35 14.56
CA VAL A 19 -0.96 -12.34 15.60
C VAL A 19 0.35 -13.01 15.24
N PHE A 20 1.39 -12.80 16.04
CA PHE A 20 2.61 -13.58 15.93
C PHE A 20 2.43 -14.92 16.64
N THR A 21 2.69 -16.00 15.95
CA THR A 21 2.86 -17.32 16.55
C THR A 21 4.35 -17.66 16.61
N SER A 22 4.85 -17.92 17.80
CA SER A 22 6.18 -18.51 17.98
C SER A 22 6.13 -19.98 17.58
N CYS A 23 6.78 -20.36 16.48
CA CYS A 23 7.09 -21.74 16.20
C CYS A 23 8.50 -22.03 16.76
N SER A 24 8.64 -23.11 17.55
CA SER A 24 9.93 -23.70 17.82
C SER A 24 10.60 -24.12 16.51
N ASP A 25 11.90 -23.84 16.37
CA ASP A 25 12.70 -24.30 15.24
C ASP A 25 12.67 -25.83 15.17
N ASP A 26 11.93 -26.39 14.21
CA ASP A 26 12.09 -27.78 13.80
C ASP A 26 13.11 -27.82 12.66
N ASP A 27 14.33 -28.24 12.99
CA ASP A 27 15.30 -28.68 12.03
C ASP A 27 14.75 -29.87 11.20
N PRO A 28 15.07 -29.98 9.92
CA PRO A 28 14.60 -31.08 9.09
C PRO A 28 15.15 -32.40 9.62
N VAL A 29 14.28 -33.23 10.17
CA VAL A 29 14.60 -34.58 10.62
C VAL A 29 14.94 -35.46 9.41
N ASN A 30 16.17 -35.94 9.38
CA ASN A 30 16.64 -36.94 8.47
C ASN A 30 15.93 -38.28 8.76
N PRO A 31 15.25 -38.93 7.81
CA PRO A 31 14.61 -40.23 8.04
C PRO A 31 15.62 -41.36 7.89
N ASP A 32 16.28 -41.77 8.98
CA ASP A 32 16.76 -43.14 9.17
C ASP A 32 17.33 -43.32 10.59
N ASN A 33 16.57 -43.91 11.50
CA ASN A 33 16.98 -45.08 12.27
C ASN A 33 15.86 -45.56 13.21
N GLY A 34 15.47 -46.79 13.07
CA GLY A 34 14.53 -47.42 13.96
C GLY A 34 15.14 -47.72 15.33
N GLY A 35 14.39 -47.44 16.38
CA GLY A 35 14.75 -47.76 17.76
C GLY A 35 13.51 -47.69 18.66
N ASN A 36 13.04 -48.89 19.01
CA ASN A 36 11.93 -49.12 19.96
C ASN A 36 12.33 -48.65 21.37
N GLY A 37 11.56 -47.75 21.98
CA GLY A 37 11.75 -47.30 23.35
C GLY A 37 10.46 -46.72 23.96
N ASN A 38 9.80 -47.57 24.75
CA ASN A 38 8.64 -47.20 25.55
C ASN A 38 9.04 -46.18 26.65
N GLY A 39 8.57 -45.00 26.61
CA GLY A 39 8.81 -43.94 27.59
C GLY A 39 7.60 -43.01 27.72
N ASN A 40 6.81 -43.24 28.78
CA ASN A 40 5.72 -42.41 29.22
C ASN A 40 6.28 -41.05 29.69
N GLY A 41 6.23 -40.02 28.85
CA GLY A 41 6.62 -38.65 29.17
C GLY A 41 5.51 -37.70 28.76
N GLY A 42 4.83 -37.11 29.73
CA GLY A 42 3.85 -36.06 29.49
C GLY A 42 4.51 -34.89 28.77
N GLY A 43 4.26 -34.81 27.48
CA GLY A 43 4.67 -33.67 26.67
C GLY A 43 3.80 -32.47 27.06
N SER A 44 4.38 -31.53 27.78
CA SER A 44 3.88 -30.17 27.85
C SER A 44 3.96 -29.61 26.44
N THR A 45 2.86 -29.60 25.73
CA THR A 45 2.72 -28.74 24.54
C THR A 45 2.83 -27.30 25.03
N SER A 46 3.97 -26.67 24.87
CA SER A 46 4.08 -25.24 25.07
C SER A 46 3.11 -24.59 24.11
N GLU A 47 2.06 -23.96 24.65
CA GLU A 47 1.17 -23.14 23.82
C GLU A 47 2.00 -22.13 23.06
N ALA A 48 1.76 -21.99 21.75
CA ALA A 48 2.44 -21.00 20.95
C ALA A 48 2.13 -19.62 21.51
N VAL A 49 3.19 -18.85 21.81
CA VAL A 49 3.03 -17.49 22.31
C VAL A 49 2.56 -16.60 21.17
N SER A 50 1.43 -15.93 21.34
CA SER A 50 0.90 -14.96 20.39
C SER A 50 0.80 -13.58 21.04
N SER A 51 0.98 -12.53 20.27
CA SER A 51 0.87 -11.16 20.75
C SER A 51 0.61 -10.20 19.59
N TYR A 52 -0.15 -9.15 19.84
CA TYR A 52 -0.29 -8.05 18.89
C TYR A 52 0.94 -7.16 18.92
N VAL A 53 1.32 -6.63 17.77
CA VAL A 53 2.43 -5.69 17.65
C VAL A 53 1.92 -4.33 17.20
N VAL A 54 2.34 -3.30 17.90
CA VAL A 54 2.00 -1.90 17.61
C VAL A 54 3.28 -1.14 17.33
N ALA A 55 3.42 -0.59 16.12
CA ALA A 55 4.49 0.35 15.81
C ALA A 55 4.06 1.76 16.25
N ALA A 56 4.81 2.36 17.15
CA ALA A 56 4.49 3.64 17.74
C ALA A 56 5.70 4.59 17.72
N SER A 57 5.44 5.89 17.55
CA SER A 57 6.45 6.94 17.68
C SER A 57 6.14 7.78 18.91
N VAL A 58 7.14 7.97 19.78
CA VAL A 58 7.04 8.78 21.00
C VAL A 58 8.19 9.78 21.01
N GLY A 59 7.88 11.06 20.76
CA GLY A 59 8.92 12.04 20.48
C GLY A 59 9.69 11.67 19.22
N ASP A 60 11.01 11.63 19.32
CA ASP A 60 11.90 11.26 18.20
C ASP A 60 12.21 9.74 18.14
N ALA A 61 11.69 8.96 19.08
CA ALA A 61 11.95 7.52 19.17
C ALA A 61 10.80 6.70 18.60
N ASN A 62 11.13 5.59 17.94
CA ASN A 62 10.20 4.63 17.40
C ASN A 62 10.30 3.30 18.15
N TYR A 63 9.16 2.67 18.36
CA TYR A 63 9.04 1.44 19.13
C TYR A 63 8.15 0.44 18.41
N LEU A 64 8.48 -0.84 18.55
CA LEU A 64 7.56 -1.95 18.35
C LEU A 64 7.12 -2.42 19.74
N LEU A 65 5.86 -2.27 20.07
CA LEU A 65 5.28 -2.62 21.35
C LEU A 65 4.45 -3.91 21.21
N THR A 66 4.44 -4.75 22.23
CA THR A 66 3.55 -5.90 22.29
C THR A 66 2.34 -5.61 23.17
N ALA A 67 1.20 -6.19 22.79
CA ALA A 67 -0.04 -6.14 23.53
C ALA A 67 -0.77 -7.49 23.47
N ASP A 68 -1.40 -7.89 24.58
CA ASP A 68 -2.19 -9.12 24.64
C ASP A 68 -3.60 -8.92 24.03
N THR A 69 -4.02 -7.68 23.89
CA THR A 69 -5.33 -7.30 23.31
C THR A 69 -5.23 -5.92 22.64
N LEU A 70 -6.03 -5.73 21.60
CA LEU A 70 -6.26 -4.42 20.96
C LEU A 70 -7.56 -3.76 21.42
N GLY A 71 -8.43 -4.47 22.11
CA GLY A 71 -9.78 -4.00 22.45
C GLY A 71 -9.86 -3.09 23.66
N ASP A 72 -8.93 -3.25 24.62
CA ASP A 72 -9.00 -2.61 25.93
C ASP A 72 -7.61 -2.28 26.49
N GLY A 73 -7.57 -1.34 27.41
CA GLY A 73 -6.39 -1.01 28.19
C GLY A 73 -5.49 0.04 27.53
N SER A 74 -4.24 0.06 27.96
CA SER A 74 -3.20 0.96 27.45
C SER A 74 -1.86 0.25 27.42
N ILE A 75 -1.02 0.57 26.43
CA ILE A 75 0.36 0.10 26.36
C ILE A 75 1.31 1.29 26.49
N SER A 76 2.47 1.03 27.07
CA SER A 76 3.51 2.02 27.29
C SER A 76 4.83 1.51 26.75
N ALA A 77 5.63 2.40 26.19
CA ALA A 77 7.01 2.09 25.78
C ALA A 77 7.95 1.84 26.98
N LYS A 78 7.52 2.15 28.20
CA LYS A 78 8.33 1.92 29.39
C LYS A 78 8.38 0.43 29.73
N ASN A 79 9.57 -0.16 29.62
CA ASN A 79 9.84 -1.59 29.85
C ASN A 79 9.03 -2.53 28.92
N ASN A 80 8.60 -2.05 27.77
CA ASN A 80 7.89 -2.83 26.78
C ASN A 80 8.40 -2.51 25.37
N GLY A 81 8.52 -3.55 24.56
CA GLY A 81 8.83 -3.46 23.17
C GLY A 81 10.31 -3.27 22.84
N LEU A 82 10.56 -3.09 21.58
CA LEU A 82 11.88 -2.90 20.97
C LEU A 82 11.98 -1.49 20.40
N THR A 83 13.05 -0.77 20.70
CA THR A 83 13.36 0.48 19.98
C THR A 83 13.79 0.16 18.56
N THR A 84 13.25 0.86 17.60
CA THR A 84 13.57 0.68 16.16
C THR A 84 13.74 2.03 15.48
N GLU A 85 14.31 2.03 14.30
CA GLU A 85 14.29 3.20 13.42
C GLU A 85 12.89 3.41 12.83
N SER A 86 12.65 4.58 12.25
CA SER A 86 11.39 4.85 11.56
C SER A 86 11.22 3.92 10.35
N GLY A 87 10.01 3.40 10.16
CA GLY A 87 9.63 2.65 8.98
C GLY A 87 8.71 3.47 8.07
N THR A 88 8.83 3.28 6.77
CA THR A 88 7.88 3.87 5.82
C THR A 88 6.64 2.98 5.68
N GLN A 89 6.86 1.67 5.60
CA GLN A 89 5.81 0.67 5.52
C GLN A 89 6.18 -0.53 6.39
N TRP A 90 5.12 -1.17 6.91
CA TRP A 90 5.23 -2.38 7.71
C TRP A 90 4.44 -3.49 7.03
N ILE A 91 5.03 -4.67 6.90
CA ILE A 91 4.40 -5.82 6.26
C ILE A 91 4.45 -7.00 7.20
N PHE A 92 3.28 -7.55 7.56
CA PHE A 92 3.19 -8.86 8.16
C PHE A 92 3.26 -9.94 7.08
N TYR A 93 4.09 -10.92 7.29
CA TYR A 93 4.17 -12.08 6.44
C TYR A 93 3.74 -13.32 7.20
N LYS A 94 2.58 -13.89 6.82
CA LYS A 94 1.98 -15.11 7.38
C LYS A 94 1.92 -15.11 8.91
N ASP A 95 1.63 -13.96 9.53
CA ASP A 95 1.55 -13.76 10.97
C ASP A 95 2.78 -14.23 11.77
N LYS A 96 3.89 -14.47 11.08
CA LYS A 96 5.15 -14.95 11.64
C LYS A 96 6.25 -13.89 11.67
N TYR A 97 6.37 -13.12 10.64
CA TYR A 97 7.41 -12.11 10.49
C TYR A 97 6.82 -10.73 10.24
N LEU A 98 7.43 -9.72 10.85
CA LEU A 98 7.15 -8.32 10.56
C LEU A 98 8.34 -7.72 9.83
N TYR A 99 8.12 -7.14 8.67
CA TYR A 99 9.14 -6.44 7.89
C TYR A 99 8.91 -4.94 7.96
N ARG A 100 9.99 -4.20 8.22
CA ARG A 100 10.05 -2.74 8.17
C ARG A 100 10.72 -2.30 6.88
N LEU A 101 9.95 -1.77 5.95
CA LEU A 101 10.45 -1.20 4.71
C LEU A 101 10.70 0.30 4.88
N VAL A 102 11.87 0.76 4.42
CA VAL A 102 12.26 2.17 4.48
C VAL A 102 12.41 2.73 3.07
N TYR A 103 11.63 3.76 2.76
CA TYR A 103 11.80 4.55 1.54
C TYR A 103 12.69 5.77 1.87
N ASN A 104 13.89 5.79 1.31
CA ASN A 104 14.88 6.83 1.57
C ASN A 104 15.11 7.73 0.35
N GLN A 105 14.00 8.25 -0.25
CA GLN A 105 14.02 9.24 -1.33
C GLN A 105 14.95 8.90 -2.52
N GLY A 106 15.06 7.61 -2.87
CA GLY A 106 15.92 7.12 -3.95
C GLY A 106 17.30 6.62 -3.51
N ASN A 107 17.70 6.89 -2.27
CA ASN A 107 18.84 6.22 -1.64
C ASN A 107 18.42 4.86 -1.08
N ALA A 108 19.39 4.00 -0.80
CA ALA A 108 19.11 2.72 -0.15
C ALA A 108 18.50 2.93 1.23
N GLY A 109 17.39 2.27 1.49
CA GLY A 109 16.77 2.16 2.80
C GLY A 109 17.01 0.75 3.35
N VAL A 110 17.39 0.66 4.63
CA VAL A 110 17.64 -0.63 5.28
C VAL A 110 16.31 -1.23 5.73
N THR A 111 15.94 -2.33 5.11
CA THR A 111 14.79 -3.15 5.51
C THR A 111 15.23 -4.15 6.55
N SER A 112 14.59 -4.13 7.71
CA SER A 112 14.77 -5.09 8.80
C SER A 112 13.55 -5.97 8.96
N SER A 113 13.71 -7.11 9.63
CA SER A 113 12.59 -7.98 10.00
C SER A 113 12.63 -8.38 11.47
N TYR A 114 11.47 -8.72 11.99
CA TYR A 114 11.24 -8.98 13.40
C TYR A 114 10.42 -10.25 13.59
N VAL A 115 10.60 -10.89 14.72
CA VAL A 115 9.90 -12.11 15.14
C VAL A 115 9.62 -12.04 16.65
N LEU A 116 8.61 -12.76 17.14
CA LEU A 116 8.48 -13.01 18.56
C LEU A 116 9.41 -14.14 18.98
N ASN A 117 10.13 -13.95 20.07
CA ASN A 117 10.89 -15.02 20.72
C ASN A 117 9.97 -15.91 21.56
N ALA A 118 10.53 -16.95 22.18
CA ALA A 118 9.79 -17.91 23.00
C ALA A 118 9.07 -17.27 24.20
N GLU A 119 9.54 -16.10 24.66
CA GLU A 119 8.94 -15.33 25.75
C GLU A 119 7.91 -14.31 25.26
N GLY A 120 7.53 -14.33 23.98
CA GLY A 120 6.57 -13.39 23.39
C GLY A 120 7.11 -11.96 23.23
N LYS A 121 8.44 -11.77 23.28
CA LYS A 121 9.07 -10.47 23.07
C LYS A 121 9.53 -10.31 21.64
N ILE A 122 9.41 -9.10 21.09
CA ILE A 122 9.87 -8.77 19.76
C ILE A 122 11.41 -8.80 19.73
N LYS A 123 11.95 -9.52 18.75
CA LYS A 123 13.38 -9.59 18.45
C LYS A 123 13.59 -9.21 16.99
N GLU A 124 14.59 -8.38 16.70
CA GLU A 124 15.08 -8.13 15.35
C GLU A 124 15.86 -9.34 14.86
N ARG A 125 15.63 -9.74 13.60
CA ARG A 125 16.38 -10.82 12.94
C ARG A 125 17.71 -10.27 12.42
N ASP A 126 18.69 -11.14 12.24
CA ASP A 126 20.08 -10.76 11.97
C ASP A 126 20.27 -10.20 10.54
N ASN A 127 19.43 -10.62 9.57
CA ASN A 127 19.57 -10.22 8.18
C ASN A 127 18.84 -8.89 7.90
N THR A 128 19.51 -7.99 7.18
CA THR A 128 18.96 -6.74 6.66
C THR A 128 19.12 -6.67 5.15
N TYR A 129 18.28 -5.87 4.49
CA TYR A 129 18.23 -5.80 3.04
C TYR A 129 18.18 -4.35 2.58
N GLU A 130 18.96 -4.00 1.55
CA GLU A 130 18.98 -2.65 0.98
C GLU A 130 17.97 -2.55 -0.16
N ILE A 131 16.80 -1.98 0.12
CA ILE A 131 15.81 -1.65 -0.91
C ILE A 131 15.96 -0.19 -1.28
N LYS A 132 16.45 0.09 -2.50
CA LYS A 132 16.79 1.45 -2.93
C LYS A 132 15.56 2.35 -3.06
N ARG A 133 14.53 1.86 -3.75
CA ARG A 133 13.35 2.66 -4.05
C ARG A 133 12.16 1.75 -4.30
N PHE A 134 11.01 2.14 -3.75
CA PHE A 134 9.73 1.51 -4.11
C PHE A 134 8.58 2.53 -4.08
N THR A 135 7.62 2.35 -4.94
CA THR A 135 6.37 3.11 -4.98
C THR A 135 5.16 2.20 -4.79
N SER A 136 5.37 0.90 -4.90
CA SER A 136 4.40 -0.14 -4.64
C SER A 136 5.08 -1.36 -4.04
N TYR A 137 4.36 -2.14 -3.29
CA TYR A 137 4.83 -3.37 -2.67
C TYR A 137 3.66 -4.33 -2.45
N GLY A 138 3.98 -5.60 -2.21
CA GLY A 138 3.02 -6.64 -1.86
C GLY A 138 3.66 -7.97 -1.63
N ILE A 139 2.83 -8.98 -1.37
CA ILE A 139 3.28 -10.36 -1.14
C ILE A 139 2.79 -11.24 -2.30
N TYR A 140 3.65 -12.10 -2.79
CA TYR A 140 3.30 -13.19 -3.69
C TYR A 140 4.11 -14.45 -3.33
N GLY A 141 3.40 -15.52 -2.94
CA GLY A 141 4.04 -16.74 -2.47
C GLY A 141 4.94 -16.49 -1.26
N ASP A 142 6.22 -16.80 -1.43
CA ASP A 142 7.25 -16.57 -0.41
C ASP A 142 8.02 -15.26 -0.59
N TYR A 143 7.59 -14.41 -1.52
CA TYR A 143 8.25 -13.15 -1.80
C TYR A 143 7.49 -11.94 -1.22
N ILE A 144 8.25 -11.04 -0.61
CA ILE A 144 7.85 -9.62 -0.52
C ILE A 144 8.46 -8.94 -1.74
N ILE A 145 7.60 -8.41 -2.60
CA ILE A 145 7.99 -7.77 -3.85
C ILE A 145 7.80 -6.26 -3.72
N THR A 146 8.79 -5.48 -4.16
CA THR A 146 8.66 -4.03 -4.30
C THR A 146 8.82 -3.64 -5.76
N SER A 147 8.13 -2.58 -6.16
CA SER A 147 8.20 -2.03 -7.51
C SER A 147 8.36 -0.51 -7.48
N SER A 148 9.14 -0.01 -8.39
CA SER A 148 9.15 1.40 -8.80
C SER A 148 9.31 1.50 -10.31
N THR A 149 9.21 2.72 -10.86
CA THR A 149 9.48 3.03 -12.26
C THR A 149 10.67 3.97 -12.33
N GLY A 150 11.61 3.68 -13.22
CA GLY A 150 12.82 4.48 -13.42
C GLY A 150 13.37 4.32 -14.83
N ASP A 151 14.44 5.06 -15.14
CA ASP A 151 15.11 4.94 -16.42
C ASP A 151 15.82 3.59 -16.54
N LEU A 152 15.76 3.01 -17.73
CA LEU A 152 16.53 1.83 -18.11
C LEU A 152 17.97 2.23 -18.48
N GLY A 153 18.82 1.24 -18.73
CA GLY A 153 20.22 1.46 -19.07
C GLY A 153 20.43 2.20 -20.40
N GLU A 154 21.63 2.77 -20.58
CA GLU A 154 22.01 3.56 -21.76
C GLU A 154 21.92 2.76 -23.06
N GLU A 155 21.99 1.43 -23.00
CA GLU A 155 21.81 0.53 -24.14
C GLU A 155 20.42 0.59 -24.77
N TYR A 156 19.45 1.16 -24.06
CA TYR A 156 18.06 1.35 -24.53
C TYR A 156 17.76 2.79 -24.97
N ALA A 157 18.77 3.68 -24.95
CA ALA A 157 18.58 5.07 -25.34
C ALA A 157 18.10 5.20 -26.79
N ASP A 158 17.23 6.18 -27.03
CA ASP A 158 16.84 6.57 -28.39
C ASP A 158 17.95 7.36 -29.11
N GLU A 159 17.71 7.74 -30.34
CA GLU A 159 18.63 8.55 -31.15
C GLU A 159 18.97 9.94 -30.55
N ASN A 160 18.16 10.43 -29.62
CA ASN A 160 18.35 11.67 -28.88
C ASN A 160 19.06 11.46 -27.54
N GLY A 161 19.39 10.23 -27.18
CA GLY A 161 19.97 9.86 -25.89
C GLY A 161 18.95 9.82 -24.75
N TYR A 162 17.64 9.80 -25.02
CA TYR A 162 16.63 9.68 -24.00
C TYR A 162 16.41 8.21 -23.62
N LEU A 163 16.32 7.95 -22.31
CA LEU A 163 16.16 6.62 -21.76
C LEU A 163 14.67 6.29 -21.60
N PRO A 164 14.22 5.10 -22.02
CA PRO A 164 12.87 4.64 -21.73
C PRO A 164 12.72 4.27 -20.26
N LYS A 165 11.51 4.37 -19.74
CA LYS A 165 11.17 3.93 -18.38
C LYS A 165 10.92 2.43 -18.35
N GLY A 166 11.33 1.80 -17.26
CA GLY A 166 11.08 0.40 -16.97
C GLY A 166 10.66 0.17 -15.53
N PHE A 167 10.15 -1.02 -15.22
CA PHE A 167 9.87 -1.43 -13.85
C PHE A 167 11.15 -1.90 -13.16
N LEU A 168 11.42 -1.32 -12.00
CA LEU A 168 12.50 -1.70 -11.10
C LEU A 168 11.87 -2.55 -9.99
N LEU A 169 12.03 -3.86 -10.10
CA LEU A 169 11.48 -4.84 -9.17
C LEU A 169 12.55 -5.34 -8.21
N SER A 170 12.18 -5.58 -6.97
CA SER A 170 13.01 -6.31 -6.04
C SER A 170 12.21 -7.39 -5.32
N TYR A 171 12.88 -8.47 -4.97
CA TYR A 171 12.32 -9.68 -4.41
C TYR A 171 13.05 -10.03 -3.13
N LEU A 172 12.34 -10.03 -2.03
CA LEU A 172 12.80 -10.56 -0.76
C LEU A 172 12.15 -11.92 -0.56
N ASP A 173 12.92 -12.99 -0.74
CA ASP A 173 12.49 -14.36 -0.43
C ASP A 173 12.54 -14.55 1.09
N VAL A 174 11.35 -14.63 1.69
CA VAL A 174 11.20 -14.70 3.16
C VAL A 174 11.69 -16.04 3.72
N ALA A 175 11.52 -17.13 2.95
CA ALA A 175 11.91 -18.47 3.37
C ALA A 175 13.43 -18.66 3.33
N LYS A 176 14.09 -18.15 2.29
CA LYS A 176 15.55 -18.27 2.10
C LYS A 176 16.34 -17.11 2.69
N GLU A 177 15.66 -16.03 3.12
CA GLU A 177 16.29 -14.80 3.58
C GLU A 177 17.26 -14.19 2.54
N THR A 178 16.89 -14.25 1.27
CA THR A 178 17.68 -13.71 0.17
C THR A 178 16.99 -12.52 -0.50
N PHE A 179 17.78 -11.60 -0.99
CA PHE A 179 17.29 -10.41 -1.69
C PHE A 179 17.90 -10.35 -3.09
N THR A 180 17.03 -10.14 -4.08
CA THR A 180 17.43 -9.99 -5.48
C THR A 180 16.67 -8.84 -6.13
N THR A 181 17.25 -8.22 -7.14
CA THR A 181 16.56 -7.31 -8.05
C THR A 181 16.19 -8.05 -9.33
N ASN A 182 15.24 -7.49 -10.09
CA ASN A 182 14.84 -8.12 -11.35
C ASN A 182 16.05 -8.21 -12.30
N THR A 183 16.20 -9.37 -12.89
CA THR A 183 17.24 -9.65 -13.89
C THR A 183 16.75 -9.41 -15.32
N ASN A 184 15.45 -9.33 -15.52
CA ASN A 184 14.81 -9.10 -16.81
C ASN A 184 14.42 -7.62 -16.94
N THR A 185 14.67 -7.06 -18.11
CA THR A 185 14.23 -5.70 -18.43
C THR A 185 12.76 -5.72 -18.79
N ILE A 186 11.96 -5.00 -18.02
CA ILE A 186 10.51 -4.87 -18.24
C ILE A 186 10.19 -3.41 -18.50
N PHE A 187 9.86 -3.09 -19.74
CA PHE A 187 9.52 -1.74 -20.15
C PHE A 187 8.18 -1.30 -19.53
N SER A 188 8.15 -0.08 -19.02
CA SER A 188 6.91 0.60 -18.63
C SER A 188 6.48 1.65 -19.66
N GLU A 189 7.36 2.00 -20.62
CA GLU A 189 7.03 2.88 -21.74
C GLU A 189 6.03 2.21 -22.67
N ASN A 190 5.07 3.01 -23.17
CA ASN A 190 4.00 2.55 -24.06
C ASN A 190 3.31 1.27 -23.57
N TYR A 191 3.26 1.08 -22.26
CA TYR A 191 2.80 -0.15 -21.64
C TYR A 191 1.33 -0.47 -21.94
N LEU A 192 0.50 0.57 -22.06
CA LEU A 192 -0.91 0.48 -22.37
C LEU A 192 -1.20 0.60 -23.88
N GLY A 193 -0.16 0.71 -24.72
CA GLY A 193 -0.30 0.90 -26.16
C GLY A 193 -0.68 2.32 -26.59
N ASN A 194 -0.72 3.27 -25.66
CA ASN A 194 -1.11 4.67 -25.89
C ASN A 194 0.06 5.67 -25.79
N GLY A 195 1.28 5.14 -25.70
CA GLY A 195 2.54 5.90 -25.59
C GLY A 195 2.95 6.25 -24.17
N GLU A 196 2.02 6.25 -23.22
CA GLU A 196 2.34 6.63 -21.84
C GLU A 196 3.12 5.53 -21.11
N PHE A 197 4.05 5.97 -20.26
CA PHE A 197 4.64 5.06 -19.29
C PHE A 197 3.72 4.89 -18.08
N VAL A 198 3.86 3.77 -17.38
CA VAL A 198 3.03 3.47 -16.22
C VAL A 198 3.87 3.27 -14.97
N THR A 199 3.22 3.42 -13.82
CA THR A 199 3.67 2.90 -12.53
C THR A 199 2.63 1.92 -11.99
N LEU A 200 3.08 0.92 -11.24
CA LEU A 200 2.18 -0.06 -10.64
C LEU A 200 1.68 0.46 -9.29
N ALA A 201 0.40 0.27 -8.99
CA ALA A 201 -0.20 0.59 -7.70
C ALA A 201 -0.80 -0.67 -7.06
N GLY A 202 -0.10 -1.19 -6.06
CA GLY A 202 -0.38 -2.46 -5.41
C GLY A 202 0.22 -3.66 -6.17
N ILE A 203 0.69 -4.62 -5.41
CA ILE A 203 1.07 -5.95 -5.87
C ILE A 203 0.19 -6.91 -5.08
N LEU A 204 -0.90 -7.33 -5.68
CA LEU A 204 -1.96 -8.07 -5.02
C LEU A 204 -1.98 -9.52 -5.50
N GLN A 205 -1.73 -10.46 -4.59
CA GLN A 205 -1.93 -11.88 -4.88
C GLN A 205 -3.41 -12.22 -4.76
N ALA A 206 -4.00 -12.74 -5.83
CA ALA A 206 -5.36 -13.28 -5.85
C ALA A 206 -5.46 -14.41 -6.87
N ASN A 207 -6.21 -15.46 -6.56
CA ASN A 207 -6.49 -16.57 -7.50
C ASN A 207 -5.23 -17.13 -8.18
N GLY A 208 -4.10 -17.25 -7.44
CA GLY A 208 -2.82 -17.73 -7.96
C GLY A 208 -2.07 -16.78 -8.89
N ARG A 209 -2.51 -15.53 -9.04
CA ARG A 209 -1.97 -14.50 -9.94
C ARG A 209 -1.62 -13.24 -9.18
N ILE A 210 -0.93 -12.32 -9.87
CA ILE A 210 -0.68 -10.96 -9.37
C ILE A 210 -1.59 -10.00 -10.14
N TYR A 211 -2.33 -9.18 -9.40
CA TYR A 211 -3.09 -8.06 -9.92
C TYR A 211 -2.43 -6.76 -9.49
N SER A 212 -2.29 -5.82 -10.42
CA SER A 212 -1.78 -4.49 -10.12
C SER A 212 -2.51 -3.44 -10.95
N ALA A 213 -2.91 -2.34 -10.33
CA ALA A 213 -3.41 -1.21 -11.09
C ALA A 213 -2.24 -0.56 -11.87
N ALA A 214 -2.40 -0.46 -13.19
CA ALA A 214 -1.43 0.19 -14.07
C ALA A 214 -1.82 1.67 -14.22
N ILE A 215 -1.06 2.55 -13.55
CA ILE A 215 -1.36 3.97 -13.48
C ILE A 215 -0.63 4.72 -14.58
N PRO A 216 -1.33 5.30 -15.57
CA PRO A 216 -0.72 6.07 -16.62
C PRO A 216 -0.13 7.37 -16.06
N MET A 217 1.09 7.71 -16.48
CA MET A 217 1.90 8.78 -15.91
C MET A 217 2.19 9.93 -16.88
N GLY A 218 1.66 9.84 -18.10
CA GLY A 218 2.00 10.74 -19.19
C GLY A 218 3.19 10.23 -20.02
N LEU A 219 3.86 11.13 -20.72
CA LEU A 219 4.95 10.78 -21.60
C LEU A 219 6.30 11.23 -20.99
N SER A 220 7.25 10.32 -20.89
CA SER A 220 8.65 10.63 -20.63
C SER A 220 9.25 11.39 -21.81
N LYS A 221 10.47 11.90 -21.69
CA LYS A 221 11.18 12.49 -22.85
C LYS A 221 11.29 11.51 -24.02
N TYR A 222 11.55 10.24 -23.71
CA TYR A 222 11.56 9.16 -24.68
C TYR A 222 10.17 9.01 -25.34
N GLY A 223 9.10 8.89 -24.56
CA GLY A 223 7.73 8.74 -25.05
C GLY A 223 7.22 9.91 -25.89
N VAL A 224 7.63 11.16 -25.54
CA VAL A 224 7.31 12.36 -26.35
C VAL A 224 7.93 12.30 -27.74
N LYS A 225 9.09 11.67 -27.91
CA LYS A 225 9.79 11.53 -29.18
C LYS A 225 9.45 10.24 -29.94
N ALA A 226 8.94 9.25 -29.23
CA ALA A 226 8.64 7.94 -29.81
C ALA A 226 7.79 8.05 -31.05
N GLU A 227 8.18 7.32 -32.10
CA GLU A 227 7.50 7.25 -33.40
C GLU A 227 7.14 8.64 -33.98
N GLY A 228 8.08 9.59 -33.89
CA GLY A 228 7.89 10.94 -34.42
C GLY A 228 6.91 11.81 -33.63
N GLY A 229 6.63 11.47 -32.38
CA GLY A 229 5.74 12.24 -31.48
C GLY A 229 4.26 11.90 -31.63
N LYS A 230 3.92 10.79 -32.27
CA LYS A 230 2.52 10.41 -32.54
C LYS A 230 1.66 10.23 -31.28
N TYR A 231 2.28 10.00 -30.12
CA TYR A 231 1.57 9.79 -28.86
C TYR A 231 1.27 11.10 -28.11
N VAL A 232 1.80 12.23 -28.57
CA VAL A 232 1.53 13.54 -27.96
C VAL A 232 0.17 14.04 -28.44
N LYS A 233 -0.83 13.87 -27.59
CA LYS A 233 -2.21 14.29 -27.87
C LYS A 233 -2.42 15.80 -27.60
N TYR A 234 -1.70 16.34 -26.63
CA TYR A 234 -1.77 17.73 -26.19
C TYR A 234 -0.37 18.36 -26.17
N PRO A 235 0.13 18.86 -27.32
CA PRO A 235 1.49 19.41 -27.41
C PRO A 235 1.76 20.58 -26.45
N GLU A 236 0.74 21.36 -26.11
CA GLU A 236 0.82 22.48 -25.18
C GLU A 236 1.14 22.06 -23.72
N LEU A 237 0.95 20.77 -23.38
CA LEU A 237 1.28 20.22 -22.06
C LEU A 237 2.72 19.71 -21.96
N VAL A 238 3.45 19.60 -23.07
CA VAL A 238 4.86 19.23 -23.05
C VAL A 238 5.65 20.34 -22.35
N LYS A 239 6.40 19.95 -21.32
CA LYS A 239 7.12 20.90 -20.47
C LYS A 239 8.26 21.57 -21.22
N THR A 240 8.27 22.90 -21.25
CA THR A 240 9.32 23.71 -21.85
C THR A 240 10.48 23.96 -20.89
N GLU A 241 10.25 23.82 -19.59
CA GLU A 241 11.24 23.95 -18.51
C GLU A 241 11.02 22.84 -17.47
N SER A 242 12.09 22.46 -16.75
CA SER A 242 11.99 21.55 -15.60
C SER A 242 11.45 22.29 -14.38
N GLY A 243 10.69 21.60 -13.52
CA GLY A 243 10.09 22.22 -12.35
C GLY A 243 9.39 21.23 -11.43
N GLY A 244 8.53 21.75 -10.56
CA GLY A 244 7.86 20.98 -9.54
C GLY A 244 8.78 20.57 -8.38
N SER A 245 8.25 19.77 -7.45
CA SER A 245 9.03 19.24 -6.33
C SER A 245 8.43 17.91 -5.85
N GLY A 246 9.23 17.07 -5.24
CA GLY A 246 8.82 15.78 -4.71
C GLY A 246 8.12 14.91 -5.75
N SER A 247 6.94 14.40 -5.46
CA SER A 247 6.15 13.58 -6.40
C SER A 247 5.58 14.36 -7.58
N GLY A 248 5.61 15.67 -7.54
CA GLY A 248 5.19 16.56 -8.63
C GLY A 248 6.34 17.09 -9.49
N ALA A 249 7.57 16.64 -9.27
CA ALA A 249 8.72 17.03 -10.09
C ALA A 249 8.56 16.52 -11.54
N TYR A 250 9.01 17.32 -12.49
CA TYR A 250 9.02 17.01 -13.93
C TYR A 250 10.24 17.64 -14.61
N GLU A 251 10.60 17.09 -15.75
CA GLU A 251 11.70 17.59 -16.54
C GLU A 251 11.20 18.25 -17.85
N LYS A 252 12.01 19.17 -18.36
CA LYS A 252 11.82 19.72 -19.71
C LYS A 252 11.75 18.61 -20.74
N GLY A 253 10.75 18.65 -21.60
CA GLY A 253 10.52 17.67 -22.66
C GLY A 253 9.59 16.53 -22.27
N GLU A 254 9.13 16.44 -21.01
CA GLU A 254 8.11 15.50 -20.58
C GLU A 254 6.70 16.06 -20.74
N LEU A 255 5.70 15.18 -20.88
CA LEU A 255 4.29 15.51 -20.68
C LEU A 255 3.84 14.83 -19.39
N GLN A 256 3.82 15.61 -18.31
CA GLN A 256 3.49 15.12 -16.97
C GLN A 256 1.99 14.85 -16.84
N TRP A 257 1.64 13.74 -16.22
CA TRP A 257 0.32 13.21 -15.99
C TRP A 257 -0.40 12.73 -17.26
N THR A 258 -1.38 11.85 -17.03
CA THR A 258 -2.07 11.16 -18.12
C THR A 258 -2.87 12.09 -19.02
N GLN A 259 -2.88 11.77 -20.28
CA GLN A 259 -3.75 12.33 -21.32
C GLN A 259 -5.11 11.58 -21.40
N TYR A 260 -5.28 10.51 -20.57
CA TYR A 260 -6.42 9.60 -20.58
C TYR A 260 -7.03 9.46 -19.18
N PRO A 261 -7.57 10.56 -18.58
CA PRO A 261 -8.02 10.58 -17.19
C PRO A 261 -9.30 9.78 -16.93
N ASN A 262 -10.02 9.37 -17.99
CA ASN A 262 -11.33 8.72 -17.91
C ASN A 262 -11.25 7.20 -18.12
N GLU A 263 -10.14 6.59 -17.79
CA GLU A 263 -9.99 5.13 -17.88
C GLU A 263 -9.14 4.58 -16.76
N ALA A 264 -9.40 3.35 -16.38
CA ALA A 264 -8.59 2.59 -15.44
C ALA A 264 -8.12 1.29 -16.05
N TRP A 265 -6.89 0.91 -15.73
CA TRP A 265 -6.24 -0.29 -16.22
C TRP A 265 -5.77 -1.18 -15.08
N VAL A 266 -5.92 -2.48 -15.28
CA VAL A 266 -5.33 -3.50 -14.40
C VAL A 266 -4.47 -4.42 -15.23
N ALA A 267 -3.25 -4.67 -14.74
CA ALA A 267 -2.34 -5.69 -15.27
C ALA A 267 -2.47 -6.96 -14.42
N ILE A 268 -2.71 -8.09 -15.07
CA ILE A 268 -2.83 -9.40 -14.45
C ILE A 268 -1.65 -10.24 -14.93
N TYR A 269 -0.77 -10.61 -13.99
CA TYR A 269 0.42 -11.40 -14.28
C TYR A 269 0.25 -12.83 -13.77
N ALA A 270 0.80 -13.78 -14.51
CA ALA A 270 0.73 -15.20 -14.15
C ALA A 270 1.58 -15.55 -12.92
N ASN A 271 2.66 -14.79 -12.67
CA ASN A 271 3.62 -15.04 -11.60
C ASN A 271 4.49 -13.81 -11.30
N GLU A 272 5.48 -13.99 -10.41
CA GLU A 272 6.43 -12.98 -9.92
C GLU A 272 7.40 -12.42 -10.97
N LYS A 273 7.45 -12.99 -12.19
CA LYS A 273 8.33 -12.47 -13.25
C LYS A 273 7.82 -11.18 -13.89
N PHE A 274 6.56 -10.86 -13.71
CA PHE A 274 5.92 -9.68 -14.30
C PHE A 274 6.03 -9.59 -15.83
N GLU A 275 6.07 -10.73 -16.49
CA GLU A 275 6.14 -10.83 -17.95
C GLU A 275 4.75 -11.02 -18.56
N ASN A 276 4.56 -10.48 -19.78
CA ASN A 276 3.38 -10.71 -20.61
C ASN A 276 2.03 -10.59 -19.88
N PRO A 277 1.73 -9.46 -19.23
CA PRO A 277 0.48 -9.30 -18.51
C PRO A 277 -0.74 -9.34 -19.40
N LYS A 278 -1.82 -9.86 -18.89
CA LYS A 278 -3.16 -9.56 -19.43
C LYS A 278 -3.53 -8.16 -18.97
N LEU A 279 -3.67 -7.23 -19.92
CA LEU A 279 -4.14 -5.87 -19.64
C LEU A 279 -5.65 -5.80 -19.85
N ILE A 280 -6.36 -5.29 -18.86
CA ILE A 280 -7.79 -5.05 -18.91
C ILE A 280 -8.11 -3.60 -18.61
N LYS A 281 -9.12 -3.04 -19.25
CA LYS A 281 -9.51 -1.63 -19.18
C LYS A 281 -10.99 -1.45 -18.87
N THR A 282 -11.31 -0.38 -18.15
CA THR A 282 -12.68 0.13 -17.98
C THR A 282 -12.70 1.65 -18.12
N ASP A 283 -13.80 2.19 -18.61
CA ASP A 283 -14.14 3.62 -18.68
C ASP A 283 -15.19 4.03 -17.63
N LYS A 284 -15.53 3.14 -16.70
CA LYS A 284 -16.49 3.41 -15.63
C LYS A 284 -15.89 4.22 -14.49
N ILE A 285 -14.56 4.16 -14.30
CA ILE A 285 -13.80 4.89 -13.26
C ILE A 285 -12.53 5.49 -13.86
N SER A 286 -12.00 6.53 -13.22
CA SER A 286 -10.67 7.07 -13.50
C SER A 286 -9.58 6.10 -12.97
N TYR A 287 -8.31 6.40 -13.19
CA TYR A 287 -7.22 5.53 -12.74
C TYR A 287 -7.31 5.17 -11.25
N ALA A 288 -6.95 3.93 -10.93
CA ALA A 288 -7.13 3.33 -9.61
C ALA A 288 -5.92 3.58 -8.70
N CYS A 289 -5.80 4.80 -8.21
CA CYS A 289 -4.78 5.22 -7.24
C CYS A 289 -5.30 6.36 -6.38
N GLY A 290 -4.97 6.35 -5.09
CA GLY A 290 -5.41 7.38 -4.14
C GLY A 290 -4.92 8.79 -4.46
N ARG A 291 -3.83 8.90 -5.24
CA ARG A 291 -3.27 10.14 -5.77
C ARG A 291 -2.76 9.96 -7.20
N ASN A 292 -2.01 10.93 -7.72
CA ASN A 292 -1.48 10.90 -9.09
C ASN A 292 -0.40 9.82 -9.33
N ARG A 293 0.22 9.31 -8.27
CA ARG A 293 1.24 8.25 -8.33
C ARG A 293 0.91 7.18 -7.30
N SER A 294 1.43 5.97 -7.52
CA SER A 294 1.17 4.82 -6.66
C SER A 294 1.61 5.01 -5.20
N GLN A 295 2.74 5.57 -4.92
CA GLN A 295 3.32 5.95 -3.62
C GLN A 295 2.48 5.58 -2.39
N TYR A 296 2.28 4.25 -2.17
CA TYR A 296 1.52 3.69 -1.05
C TYR A 296 0.00 3.97 -1.05
N TYR A 297 -0.55 4.42 -2.17
CA TYR A 297 -1.98 4.69 -2.32
C TYR A 297 -2.69 3.62 -3.15
N GLN A 298 -2.40 2.35 -2.84
CA GLN A 298 -3.08 1.20 -3.43
C GLN A 298 -4.58 1.29 -3.23
N THR A 299 -5.35 1.03 -4.30
CA THR A 299 -6.81 1.02 -4.30
C THR A 299 -7.39 -0.21 -5.00
N ILE A 300 -6.60 -1.29 -5.07
CA ILE A 300 -7.01 -2.60 -5.58
C ILE A 300 -6.88 -3.64 -4.47
N TRP A 301 -7.93 -4.40 -4.20
CA TRP A 301 -7.99 -5.33 -3.07
C TRP A 301 -8.80 -6.58 -3.43
N THR A 302 -8.41 -7.71 -2.85
CA THR A 302 -9.15 -8.97 -2.95
C THR A 302 -10.10 -9.11 -1.78
N ALA A 303 -11.34 -9.48 -2.03
CA ALA A 303 -12.28 -9.94 -1.02
C ALA A 303 -12.03 -11.42 -0.67
N ASP A 304 -12.59 -11.91 0.44
CA ASP A 304 -12.36 -13.28 0.90
C ASP A 304 -12.91 -14.35 -0.08
N ASN A 305 -13.90 -13.99 -0.90
CA ASN A 305 -14.42 -14.85 -1.97
C ASN A 305 -13.54 -14.91 -3.24
N GLY A 306 -12.43 -14.16 -3.26
CA GLY A 306 -11.49 -14.09 -4.39
C GLY A 306 -11.84 -13.03 -5.44
N ASP A 307 -12.95 -12.31 -5.31
CA ASP A 307 -13.26 -11.17 -6.19
C ASP A 307 -12.26 -10.03 -5.94
N VAL A 308 -11.83 -9.37 -7.00
CA VAL A 308 -10.92 -8.23 -6.92
C VAL A 308 -11.70 -6.95 -7.15
N TYR A 309 -11.72 -6.09 -6.13
CA TYR A 309 -12.34 -4.76 -6.18
C TYR A 309 -11.32 -3.69 -6.52
N VAL A 310 -11.67 -2.85 -7.48
CA VAL A 310 -10.82 -1.77 -7.98
C VAL A 310 -11.52 -0.45 -7.74
N PHE A 311 -10.92 0.37 -6.89
CA PHE A 311 -11.46 1.65 -6.47
C PHE A 311 -10.73 2.80 -7.14
N SER A 312 -11.46 3.85 -7.53
CA SER A 312 -10.88 5.12 -7.96
C SER A 312 -11.47 6.27 -7.15
N PRO A 313 -10.63 7.11 -6.52
CA PRO A 313 -11.08 8.35 -5.91
C PRO A 313 -11.37 9.45 -6.93
N SER A 314 -11.10 9.21 -8.22
CA SER A 314 -11.13 10.21 -9.28
C SER A 314 -10.23 11.41 -8.99
N TYR A 315 -9.02 11.13 -8.49
CA TYR A 315 -8.06 12.16 -8.08
C TYR A 315 -7.66 13.10 -9.23
N ALA A 316 -7.81 12.66 -10.48
CA ALA A 316 -7.62 13.50 -11.67
C ALA A 316 -8.52 14.75 -11.72
N LYS A 317 -9.59 14.83 -10.91
CA LYS A 317 -10.37 16.07 -10.74
C LYS A 317 -9.54 17.25 -10.22
N THR A 318 -8.40 16.95 -9.56
CA THR A 318 -7.48 17.96 -9.02
C THR A 318 -6.47 18.50 -10.02
N MET A 319 -6.47 18.00 -11.25
CA MET A 319 -5.52 18.45 -12.29
C MET A 319 -5.75 19.91 -12.67
N THR A 320 -4.67 20.59 -13.03
CA THR A 320 -4.72 21.98 -13.47
C THR A 320 -5.23 22.11 -14.91
N ALA A 321 -4.73 21.24 -15.80
CA ALA A 321 -5.14 21.25 -17.20
C ALA A 321 -6.48 20.55 -17.36
N GLU A 322 -7.45 21.22 -17.99
CA GLU A 322 -8.82 20.67 -18.15
C GLU A 322 -8.85 19.33 -18.89
N VAL A 323 -8.00 19.16 -19.88
CA VAL A 323 -7.92 17.90 -20.67
C VAL A 323 -7.35 16.72 -19.88
N GLN A 324 -6.74 16.98 -18.72
CA GLN A 324 -6.25 15.97 -17.79
C GLN A 324 -7.20 15.75 -16.60
N LYS A 325 -8.28 16.53 -16.50
CA LYS A 325 -9.32 16.30 -15.50
C LYS A 325 -10.23 15.16 -15.89
N THR A 326 -10.57 14.33 -14.91
CA THR A 326 -11.63 13.34 -15.09
C THR A 326 -13.00 13.95 -14.87
N THR A 327 -13.97 13.50 -15.65
CA THR A 327 -15.39 13.78 -15.45
C THR A 327 -16.08 12.66 -14.67
N LEU A 328 -15.41 11.52 -14.48
CA LEU A 328 -15.96 10.36 -13.80
C LEU A 328 -16.01 10.60 -12.28
N PRO A 329 -17.03 10.13 -11.58
CA PRO A 329 -17.09 10.18 -10.14
C PRO A 329 -16.13 9.16 -9.50
N ALA A 330 -15.79 9.37 -8.22
CA ALA A 330 -15.18 8.32 -7.44
C ALA A 330 -16.06 7.07 -7.45
N GLY A 331 -15.47 5.91 -7.70
CA GLY A 331 -16.27 4.71 -7.91
C GLY A 331 -15.50 3.42 -7.72
N VAL A 332 -16.24 2.32 -7.83
CA VAL A 332 -15.76 0.95 -7.65
C VAL A 332 -16.22 0.08 -8.80
N VAL A 333 -15.29 -0.70 -9.33
CA VAL A 333 -15.56 -1.79 -10.27
C VAL A 333 -14.99 -3.09 -9.71
N ARG A 334 -15.38 -4.23 -10.28
CA ARG A 334 -15.01 -5.56 -9.81
C ARG A 334 -14.46 -6.41 -10.95
N ILE A 335 -13.56 -7.32 -10.59
CA ILE A 335 -13.15 -8.46 -11.40
C ILE A 335 -13.59 -9.69 -10.60
N LYS A 336 -14.44 -10.55 -11.14
CA LYS A 336 -14.87 -11.76 -10.45
C LYS A 336 -13.71 -12.72 -10.24
N ALA A 337 -13.78 -13.51 -9.18
CA ALA A 337 -12.81 -14.56 -8.91
C ALA A 337 -12.52 -15.39 -10.16
N ASN A 338 -11.24 -15.59 -10.46
CA ASN A 338 -10.74 -16.29 -11.66
C ASN A 338 -11.08 -15.67 -13.03
N ALA A 339 -11.77 -14.51 -13.07
CA ALA A 339 -11.98 -13.78 -14.34
C ALA A 339 -10.73 -12.97 -14.71
N GLU A 340 -10.60 -12.68 -16.02
CA GLU A 340 -9.54 -11.83 -16.58
C GLU A 340 -10.13 -10.62 -17.29
N GLU A 341 -11.27 -10.14 -16.81
CA GLU A 341 -11.99 -8.98 -17.32
C GLU A 341 -12.80 -8.32 -16.20
N PHE A 342 -13.11 -7.05 -16.36
CA PHE A 342 -14.01 -6.37 -15.45
C PHE A 342 -15.44 -6.94 -15.57
N ASP A 343 -16.10 -7.12 -14.43
CA ASP A 343 -17.52 -7.50 -14.37
C ASP A 343 -18.36 -6.39 -15.02
N PRO A 344 -19.02 -6.65 -16.16
CA PRO A 344 -19.79 -5.62 -16.88
C PRO A 344 -20.99 -5.12 -16.08
N ASP A 345 -21.53 -5.93 -15.16
CA ASP A 345 -22.73 -5.65 -14.39
C ASP A 345 -22.43 -4.98 -13.04
N TYR A 346 -21.12 -4.84 -12.71
CA TYR A 346 -20.72 -4.25 -11.46
C TYR A 346 -20.13 -2.84 -11.64
N TYR A 347 -20.76 -1.89 -10.98
CA TYR A 347 -20.29 -0.52 -10.83
C TYR A 347 -20.97 0.13 -9.62
N CYS A 348 -20.23 0.90 -8.85
CA CYS A 348 -20.76 1.73 -7.77
C CYS A 348 -20.21 3.16 -7.89
N ASN A 349 -21.11 4.14 -7.90
CA ASN A 349 -20.76 5.56 -7.80
C ASN A 349 -20.71 5.95 -6.31
N LEU A 350 -19.52 6.11 -5.76
CA LEU A 350 -19.33 6.48 -4.35
C LEU A 350 -19.74 7.93 -4.07
N GLU A 351 -19.49 8.86 -4.99
CA GLU A 351 -19.84 10.26 -4.81
C GLU A 351 -21.35 10.47 -4.68
N ALA A 352 -22.16 9.64 -5.33
CA ALA A 352 -23.63 9.71 -5.19
C ALA A 352 -24.10 9.37 -3.75
N GLN A 353 -23.31 8.59 -3.00
CA GLN A 353 -23.64 8.19 -1.64
C GLN A 353 -23.02 9.11 -0.58
N THR A 354 -22.05 9.92 -0.96
CA THR A 354 -21.22 10.72 -0.03
C THR A 354 -21.39 12.23 -0.18
N GLY A 355 -22.31 12.66 -1.04
CA GLY A 355 -22.47 14.10 -1.36
C GLY A 355 -21.27 14.66 -2.12
N GLY A 356 -20.69 13.88 -3.03
CA GLY A 356 -19.57 14.29 -3.88
C GLY A 356 -18.18 14.07 -3.27
N LYS A 357 -18.09 13.49 -2.07
CA LYS A 357 -16.80 13.22 -1.43
C LYS A 357 -16.16 11.96 -2.02
N ALA A 358 -14.84 12.00 -2.14
CA ALA A 358 -13.98 10.88 -2.51
C ALA A 358 -13.17 10.37 -1.30
N PHE A 359 -12.20 9.49 -1.55
CA PHE A 359 -11.33 8.91 -0.52
C PHE A 359 -9.86 9.05 -0.90
N LEU A 360 -8.97 8.94 0.09
CA LEU A 360 -7.53 8.92 -0.12
C LEU A 360 -6.97 7.51 -0.19
N ARG A 361 -7.43 6.62 0.68
CA ARG A 361 -6.97 5.24 0.83
C ARG A 361 -8.15 4.32 1.06
N CYS A 362 -7.98 3.06 0.70
CA CYS A 362 -8.91 2.00 1.09
C CYS A 362 -8.12 0.74 1.43
N TRP A 363 -8.73 -0.14 2.21
CA TRP A 363 -8.16 -1.41 2.64
C TRP A 363 -9.26 -2.46 2.73
N HIS A 364 -8.94 -3.69 2.35
CA HIS A 364 -9.79 -4.84 2.66
C HIS A 364 -9.76 -5.10 4.17
N ILE A 365 -10.89 -5.45 4.75
CA ILE A 365 -11.04 -5.77 6.17
C ILE A 365 -11.35 -7.25 6.35
N THR A 366 -12.49 -7.70 5.86
CA THR A 366 -13.00 -9.08 5.94
C THR A 366 -14.13 -9.27 4.95
N GLU A 367 -14.35 -10.49 4.48
CA GLU A 367 -15.37 -10.80 3.48
C GLU A 367 -15.29 -9.88 2.26
N ASP A 368 -16.31 -9.06 2.00
CA ASP A 368 -16.36 -8.02 0.96
C ASP A 368 -16.46 -6.61 1.57
N TYR A 369 -15.97 -6.43 2.81
CA TYR A 369 -15.94 -5.15 3.50
C TYR A 369 -14.58 -4.46 3.33
N PHE A 370 -14.65 -3.16 3.05
CA PHE A 370 -13.48 -2.31 2.84
C PHE A 370 -13.58 -1.06 3.70
N LEU A 371 -12.49 -0.71 4.37
CA LEU A 371 -12.36 0.54 5.08
C LEU A 371 -11.84 1.61 4.12
N LEU A 372 -12.48 2.78 4.07
CA LEU A 372 -12.09 3.92 3.27
C LEU A 372 -11.73 5.10 4.18
N LEU A 373 -10.59 5.74 3.89
CA LEU A 373 -10.21 7.01 4.48
C LEU A 373 -10.73 8.13 3.57
N MET A 374 -11.84 8.72 3.98
CA MET A 374 -12.61 9.67 3.20
C MET A 374 -12.09 11.11 3.35
N TYR A 375 -12.19 11.88 2.28
CA TYR A 375 -12.03 13.33 2.34
C TYR A 375 -13.24 13.98 3.01
N ASP A 376 -12.99 15.09 3.72
CA ASP A 376 -14.03 15.88 4.43
C ASP A 376 -14.94 16.69 3.49
N ARG A 377 -14.52 16.87 2.23
CA ARG A 377 -15.25 17.58 1.17
C ARG A 377 -14.89 17.07 -0.22
N PRO A 378 -15.63 17.47 -1.28
CA PRO A 378 -15.32 17.11 -2.67
C PRO A 378 -13.92 17.55 -3.11
N LEU A 379 -13.28 16.77 -4.00
CA LEU A 379 -11.96 17.10 -4.56
C LEU A 379 -11.96 18.36 -5.45
N THR A 380 -13.13 18.83 -5.86
CA THR A 380 -13.31 20.09 -6.61
C THR A 380 -13.25 21.33 -5.71
N GLU A 381 -13.32 21.15 -4.40
CA GLU A 381 -13.20 22.22 -3.41
C GLU A 381 -11.76 22.31 -2.88
N SER A 382 -11.32 23.53 -2.58
CA SER A 382 -9.99 23.73 -1.99
C SER A 382 -9.95 23.31 -0.52
N GLY A 383 -8.74 22.88 -0.05
CA GLY A 383 -8.51 22.58 1.35
C GLY A 383 -9.11 21.25 1.83
N PHE A 384 -9.43 20.32 0.93
CA PHE A 384 -9.87 18.98 1.31
C PHE A 384 -8.78 18.24 2.11
N ALA A 385 -9.21 17.47 3.10
CA ALA A 385 -8.34 16.66 3.94
C ALA A 385 -8.99 15.31 4.23
N ALA A 386 -8.18 14.27 4.28
CA ALA A 386 -8.65 12.91 4.59
C ALA A 386 -8.74 12.73 6.11
N LYS A 387 -9.96 12.80 6.65
CA LYS A 387 -10.23 12.87 8.10
C LYS A 387 -11.41 12.02 8.56
N GLU A 388 -12.14 11.38 7.65
CA GLU A 388 -13.33 10.60 7.97
C GLU A 388 -13.08 9.14 7.60
N LEU A 389 -13.72 8.21 8.29
CA LEU A 389 -13.69 6.79 7.94
C LEU A 389 -15.07 6.32 7.50
N ALA A 390 -15.11 5.47 6.49
CA ALA A 390 -16.33 4.81 6.04
C ALA A 390 -16.06 3.34 5.71
N ILE A 391 -17.10 2.53 5.85
CA ILE A 391 -17.09 1.12 5.46
C ILE A 391 -17.88 0.98 4.16
N TYR A 392 -17.25 0.41 3.17
CA TYR A 392 -17.89 0.00 1.92
C TYR A 392 -18.12 -1.51 1.94
N LYS A 393 -19.32 -1.95 1.57
CA LYS A 393 -19.65 -3.36 1.37
C LYS A 393 -19.84 -3.64 -0.12
N GLY A 394 -19.07 -4.57 -0.63
CA GLY A 394 -18.94 -4.82 -2.07
C GLY A 394 -20.23 -5.29 -2.73
N GLU A 395 -20.84 -6.39 -2.26
CA GLU A 395 -22.06 -6.96 -2.85
C GLU A 395 -23.25 -5.99 -2.76
N ASP A 396 -23.40 -5.32 -1.64
CA ASP A 396 -24.51 -4.38 -1.42
C ASP A 396 -24.26 -3.03 -2.13
N LYS A 397 -23.05 -2.77 -2.60
CA LYS A 397 -22.62 -1.48 -3.17
C LYS A 397 -22.95 -0.30 -2.25
N SER A 398 -22.87 -0.52 -0.92
CA SER A 398 -23.27 0.45 0.09
C SER A 398 -22.06 1.00 0.86
N LEU A 399 -22.14 2.28 1.22
CA LEU A 399 -21.13 2.96 2.01
C LEU A 399 -21.77 3.56 3.27
N THR A 400 -21.14 3.29 4.41
CA THR A 400 -21.61 3.78 5.72
C THR A 400 -20.46 4.44 6.46
N TYR A 401 -20.62 5.70 6.89
CA TYR A 401 -19.62 6.39 7.70
C TYR A 401 -19.51 5.79 9.10
N VAL A 402 -18.29 5.67 9.59
CA VAL A 402 -18.00 5.22 10.96
C VAL A 402 -18.49 6.30 11.93
N LYS A 403 -19.28 5.88 12.92
CA LYS A 403 -19.87 6.76 13.95
C LYS A 403 -19.03 6.73 15.22
N GLY A 404 -19.12 7.80 16.02
CA GLY A 404 -18.46 7.89 17.33
C GLY A 404 -16.96 8.17 17.27
N MET A 405 -16.44 8.57 16.11
CA MET A 405 -15.06 9.02 15.98
C MET A 405 -14.81 10.29 16.82
N PRO A 406 -13.62 10.48 17.40
CA PRO A 406 -13.22 11.76 17.95
C PRO A 406 -13.30 12.85 16.90
N SER A 407 -13.48 14.09 17.36
CA SER A 407 -13.54 15.21 16.42
C SER A 407 -12.24 15.36 15.61
N THR A 408 -12.35 15.87 14.41
CA THR A 408 -11.20 16.15 13.53
C THR A 408 -10.20 17.15 14.13
N ASP A 409 -10.57 17.85 15.20
CA ASP A 409 -9.68 18.73 15.97
C ASP A 409 -8.77 17.94 16.92
N VAL A 410 -9.14 16.71 17.25
CA VAL A 410 -8.40 15.83 18.15
C VAL A 410 -7.53 14.85 17.38
N ILE A 411 -7.99 14.39 16.20
CA ILE A 411 -7.25 13.46 15.35
C ILE A 411 -6.34 14.23 14.39
N SER A 412 -5.03 13.96 14.47
CA SER A 412 -4.04 14.52 13.55
C SER A 412 -3.92 13.70 12.24
N GLY A 413 -4.29 12.41 12.29
CA GLY A 413 -4.24 11.49 11.15
C GLY A 413 -4.52 10.06 11.55
N PHE A 414 -4.51 9.17 10.56
CA PHE A 414 -4.72 7.73 10.72
C PHE A 414 -3.46 6.95 10.34
N GLY A 415 -3.34 5.74 10.90
CA GLY A 415 -2.30 4.80 10.56
C GLY A 415 -2.33 4.38 9.09
N ASN A 416 -1.27 3.70 8.65
CA ASN A 416 -1.16 3.30 7.24
C ASN A 416 -1.98 2.06 6.88
N THR A 417 -2.19 1.15 7.83
CA THR A 417 -2.88 -0.12 7.58
C THR A 417 -3.74 -0.49 8.79
N PRO A 418 -5.03 -0.79 8.61
CA PRO A 418 -5.86 -1.36 9.65
C PRO A 418 -5.48 -2.83 9.88
N PHE A 419 -5.79 -3.33 11.06
CA PHE A 419 -5.85 -4.75 11.36
C PHE A 419 -7.30 -5.19 11.53
N SER A 420 -7.63 -6.40 11.15
CA SER A 420 -8.97 -6.95 11.34
C SER A 420 -8.93 -8.38 11.85
N GLU A 421 -9.77 -8.66 12.83
CA GLU A 421 -9.94 -9.96 13.46
C GLU A 421 -11.37 -10.09 13.99
N ASP A 422 -11.98 -11.25 13.85
CA ASP A 422 -13.33 -11.57 14.36
C ASP A 422 -14.40 -10.53 13.98
N GLY A 423 -14.35 -9.99 12.77
CA GLY A 423 -15.29 -8.98 12.28
C GLY A 423 -15.10 -7.58 12.89
N ILE A 424 -14.00 -7.33 13.56
CA ILE A 424 -13.61 -6.03 14.11
C ILE A 424 -12.41 -5.49 13.33
N ALA A 425 -12.48 -4.24 12.90
CA ALA A 425 -11.34 -3.54 12.31
C ALA A 425 -10.76 -2.54 13.32
N TYR A 426 -9.45 -2.57 13.46
CA TYR A 426 -8.69 -1.68 14.33
C TYR A 426 -7.87 -0.73 13.45
N MET A 427 -8.07 0.57 13.60
CA MET A 427 -7.33 1.61 12.92
C MET A 427 -6.66 2.55 13.93
N ALA A 428 -5.36 2.72 13.83
CA ALA A 428 -4.67 3.67 14.67
C ALA A 428 -5.04 5.11 14.32
N GLY A 429 -5.33 5.90 15.34
CA GLY A 429 -5.49 7.34 15.24
C GLY A 429 -4.40 8.08 16.02
N GLY A 430 -3.74 9.06 15.39
CA GLY A 430 -2.81 9.98 16.06
C GLY A 430 -3.58 11.16 16.65
N GLY A 431 -3.39 11.47 17.94
CA GLY A 431 -4.03 12.60 18.60
C GLY A 431 -3.09 13.79 18.83
N TRP A 432 -3.60 15.02 18.69
CA TRP A 432 -2.93 16.22 19.16
C TRP A 432 -3.20 16.39 20.65
N LYS A 433 -2.18 16.29 21.51
CA LYS A 433 -2.23 16.88 22.85
C LYS A 433 -0.92 17.54 23.20
N SER A 434 -1.03 18.76 23.60
CA SER A 434 0.05 19.68 23.93
C SER A 434 0.79 19.38 25.25
N THR A 435 0.65 18.22 25.85
CA THR A 435 1.30 17.85 27.10
C THR A 435 1.78 16.41 27.05
N GLY A 436 2.98 16.17 26.57
CA GLY A 436 3.94 15.14 26.90
C GLY A 436 3.55 13.73 27.37
N ARG A 437 2.28 13.36 27.36
CA ARG A 437 1.77 12.00 27.63
C ARG A 437 0.82 11.59 26.54
N VAL A 438 1.32 10.84 25.59
CA VAL A 438 0.46 10.08 24.67
C VAL A 438 -0.04 8.86 25.46
N SER A 439 -1.16 9.01 26.14
CA SER A 439 -1.89 7.87 26.64
C SER A 439 -2.83 7.44 25.52
N TYR A 440 -2.49 6.35 24.81
CA TYR A 440 -3.45 5.65 23.97
C TYR A 440 -4.48 5.03 24.91
N ARG A 441 -5.67 5.61 24.98
CA ARG A 441 -6.83 4.88 25.50
C ARG A 441 -7.34 4.01 24.35
N SER A 442 -7.76 2.78 24.64
CA SER A 442 -8.47 1.91 23.71
C SER A 442 -9.74 2.56 23.13
N GLU A 443 -10.24 3.59 23.74
CA GLU A 443 -11.30 4.47 23.25
C GLU A 443 -10.93 5.22 21.97
N ASP A 444 -9.64 5.34 21.65
CA ASP A 444 -9.12 5.98 20.42
C ASP A 444 -8.91 4.96 19.29
N SER A 445 -9.05 3.67 19.53
CA SER A 445 -9.12 2.63 18.51
C SER A 445 -10.57 2.42 18.11
N TYR A 446 -10.91 2.80 16.87
CA TYR A 446 -12.29 2.70 16.40
C TYR A 446 -12.67 1.26 16.11
N ARG A 447 -13.67 0.78 16.81
CA ARG A 447 -14.19 -0.57 16.76
C ARG A 447 -15.42 -0.61 15.87
N TYR A 448 -15.33 -1.25 14.70
CA TYR A 448 -16.50 -1.66 13.95
C TYR A 448 -16.87 -3.07 14.37
N LYS A 449 -17.91 -3.22 15.20
CA LYS A 449 -18.45 -4.52 15.59
C LYS A 449 -19.62 -4.85 14.67
N ARG A 450 -19.51 -5.94 13.94
CA ARG A 450 -20.61 -6.50 13.17
C ARG A 450 -21.67 -7.03 14.12
N SER A 451 -22.91 -6.51 14.06
CA SER A 451 -24.07 -7.18 14.65
C SER A 451 -24.59 -8.16 13.60
N TYR A 452 -24.38 -9.45 13.82
CA TYR A 452 -25.14 -10.47 13.11
C TYR A 452 -26.56 -10.49 13.69
N ARG A 453 -27.56 -10.27 12.89
CA ARG A 453 -28.90 -10.78 13.04
C ARG A 453 -29.32 -11.44 11.73
#